data_3a9ea3bde40e5a74e568b628a623ca8a
#
_entry.id   3a9ea3bde40e5a74e568b628a623ca8a
#
_cell.length_a   1.000
_cell.length_b   1.000
_cell.length_c   1.000
_cell.angle_alpha   90.00
_cell.angle_beta   90.00
_cell.angle_gamma   90.00
#
_symmetry.space_group_name_H-M   'P 1'
#
loop_
_entity.id
_entity.type
_entity.pdbx_description
1 polymer ?
#
loop_
_entity_poly.entity_id
_entity_poly.type
_entity_poly.pdbx_seq_one_letter_code
_entity_poly.pdbx_strand_id
1 'polypeptide(L)'
;MANFKTMTHTSVSLLFLLCLLRPCLAYNVVSFGARGDGWTDSTSAFLRAWSAACRSTSQPNVYVPRGTYLVRTLNLYGPCRRRMEFRIDGTLVAPANYNAIGNSEFWIMFYKVSGLSVYGGTINAKGHGYWSCRKGGKSCPQGARSIQFMWCNNVLLKGLTSLHSQRVHVGIGYSSNVRVEKVKITAPSGSPNTDGIHVQNSRGITIYGSIIQTGDDCISIGPGSMNMWIEQIGCGPGHGISIGSLGSSNNEAGVANITVTNSVFTKTQNGVRIKSWARPSGGYARNLMFTNLIMRNVGYPILIDQNYCPHNNCPRQNSGVKVSQVTYKNVKGTSSTQQAIKFDCSYSNPCTGIRLQDIKLTHNDRFRRPAVSYCRNARGRRGGTVIPRSCF
;
A
#
# COMPACT_ATOMS: atom_id res chain seq x y z
N MET A 1 36.17 20.89 -69.62
CA MET A 1 36.69 19.78 -68.82
C MET A 1 36.88 20.30 -67.40
N ALA A 2 36.03 20.02 -66.50
CA ALA A 2 36.16 20.34 -65.09
C ALA A 2 35.56 19.20 -64.23
N ASN A 3 36.45 18.48 -63.55
CA ASN A 3 36.11 17.40 -62.62
C ASN A 3 35.49 17.95 -61.33
N PHE A 4 34.23 17.63 -61.07
CA PHE A 4 33.63 17.80 -59.75
C PHE A 4 33.89 16.56 -58.91
N LYS A 5 34.71 16.72 -57.87
CA LYS A 5 34.93 15.70 -56.82
C LYS A 5 33.70 15.61 -55.94
N THR A 6 33.09 14.43 -55.86
CA THR A 6 32.11 14.04 -54.87
C THR A 6 32.73 14.03 -53.47
N MET A 7 32.36 14.97 -52.64
CA MET A 7 32.68 14.99 -51.21
C MET A 7 31.61 14.24 -50.42
N THR A 8 32.02 13.28 -49.66
CA THR A 8 31.34 12.19 -49.05
C THR A 8 30.31 12.59 -47.96
N HIS A 9 29.10 12.07 -48.09
CA HIS A 9 27.98 12.12 -47.11
C HIS A 9 28.15 11.26 -45.85
N THR A 10 29.32 10.69 -45.60
CA THR A 10 29.58 9.74 -44.49
C THR A 10 29.93 10.44 -43.16
N SER A 11 30.35 11.67 -43.13
CA SER A 11 30.79 12.36 -41.90
C SER A 11 29.65 12.96 -41.07
N VAL A 12 28.47 13.21 -41.64
CA VAL A 12 27.34 13.84 -40.95
C VAL A 12 26.52 12.80 -40.18
N SER A 13 26.46 11.56 -40.67
CA SER A 13 25.71 10.48 -39.98
C SER A 13 26.38 10.00 -38.68
N LEU A 14 27.69 10.08 -38.56
CA LEU A 14 28.44 9.66 -37.35
C LEU A 14 28.26 10.64 -36.20
N LEU A 15 28.13 11.94 -36.48
CA LEU A 15 27.88 12.95 -35.45
C LEU A 15 26.46 12.91 -34.90
N PHE A 16 25.47 12.51 -35.71
CA PHE A 16 24.09 12.39 -35.26
C PHE A 16 23.85 11.14 -34.35
N LEU A 17 24.63 10.08 -34.55
CA LEU A 17 24.53 8.86 -33.75
C LEU A 17 25.17 9.03 -32.36
N LEU A 18 26.17 9.88 -32.23
CA LEU A 18 26.81 10.19 -30.93
C LEU A 18 25.98 11.09 -30.02
N CYS A 19 24.99 11.81 -30.53
CA CYS A 19 24.08 12.64 -29.71
C CYS A 19 22.94 11.87 -29.08
N LEU A 20 22.69 10.60 -29.43
CA LEU A 20 21.60 9.78 -28.88
C LEU A 20 22.04 8.94 -27.68
N LEU A 21 23.28 8.79 -27.40
CA LEU A 21 23.80 8.12 -26.21
C LEU A 21 24.11 9.17 -25.12
N ARG A 22 23.06 9.74 -24.53
CA ARG A 22 23.25 10.41 -23.23
C ARG A 22 23.64 9.29 -22.24
N PRO A 23 24.86 9.28 -21.69
CA PRO A 23 25.20 8.30 -20.68
C PRO A 23 24.24 8.53 -19.53
N CYS A 24 23.35 7.57 -19.27
CA CYS A 24 22.58 7.54 -18.04
C CYS A 24 23.63 7.42 -16.92
N LEU A 25 23.89 8.52 -16.21
CA LEU A 25 24.85 8.53 -15.10
C LEU A 25 24.31 7.64 -13.99
N ALA A 26 24.68 6.37 -14.03
CA ALA A 26 24.35 5.41 -13.01
C ALA A 26 25.28 5.61 -11.80
N TYR A 27 24.72 6.05 -10.69
CA TYR A 27 25.38 6.08 -9.39
C TYR A 27 25.29 4.68 -8.78
N ASN A 28 26.17 3.77 -9.24
CA ASN A 28 26.23 2.39 -8.77
C ASN A 28 26.72 2.37 -7.31
N VAL A 29 25.90 1.81 -6.41
CA VAL A 29 26.22 1.76 -4.97
C VAL A 29 27.54 1.05 -4.67
N VAL A 30 27.96 0.09 -5.50
CA VAL A 30 29.25 -0.60 -5.38
C VAL A 30 30.41 0.35 -5.59
N SER A 31 30.31 1.30 -6.53
CA SER A 31 31.34 2.35 -6.73
C SER A 31 31.45 3.32 -5.54
N PHE A 32 30.45 3.32 -4.66
CA PHE A 32 30.47 4.06 -3.38
C PHE A 32 30.89 3.18 -2.19
N GLY A 33 31.30 1.93 -2.43
CA GLY A 33 31.79 1.01 -1.41
C GLY A 33 30.75 0.04 -0.83
N ALA A 34 29.57 -0.10 -1.47
CA ALA A 34 28.61 -1.13 -1.05
C ALA A 34 29.14 -2.53 -1.40
N ARG A 35 28.90 -3.49 -0.51
CA ARG A 35 29.26 -4.89 -0.73
C ARG A 35 28.00 -5.76 -0.78
N GLY A 36 27.84 -6.53 -1.84
CA GLY A 36 26.68 -7.39 -2.08
C GLY A 36 26.79 -8.78 -1.42
N ASP A 37 27.45 -8.87 -0.26
CA ASP A 37 27.77 -10.11 0.46
C ASP A 37 26.74 -10.51 1.54
N GLY A 38 25.81 -9.61 1.88
CA GLY A 38 24.75 -9.81 2.86
C GLY A 38 25.12 -9.57 4.32
N TRP A 39 26.37 -9.24 4.63
CA TRP A 39 26.88 -9.01 6.02
C TRP A 39 27.54 -7.66 6.22
N THR A 40 28.29 -7.17 5.23
CA THR A 40 28.94 -5.85 5.33
C THR A 40 27.90 -4.75 5.27
N ASP A 41 27.89 -3.87 6.28
CA ASP A 41 26.97 -2.73 6.33
C ASP A 41 27.27 -1.76 5.19
N SER A 42 26.38 -1.71 4.23
CA SER A 42 26.47 -0.86 3.04
C SER A 42 25.71 0.46 3.16
N THR A 43 25.14 0.77 4.33
CA THR A 43 24.27 1.94 4.56
C THR A 43 24.92 3.24 4.10
N SER A 44 26.18 3.49 4.51
CA SER A 44 26.90 4.72 4.15
C SER A 44 27.14 4.83 2.64
N ALA A 45 27.38 3.71 1.94
CA ALA A 45 27.55 3.71 0.49
C ALA A 45 26.27 4.11 -0.24
N PHE A 46 25.11 3.58 0.18
CA PHE A 46 23.80 3.97 -0.35
C PHE A 46 23.51 5.46 -0.11
N LEU A 47 23.78 5.98 1.08
CA LEU A 47 23.57 7.39 1.40
C LEU A 47 24.46 8.31 0.55
N ARG A 48 25.75 7.94 0.32
CA ARG A 48 26.65 8.70 -0.57
C ARG A 48 26.20 8.66 -2.01
N ALA A 49 25.81 7.50 -2.53
CA ALA A 49 25.29 7.34 -3.89
C ALA A 49 24.04 8.19 -4.10
N TRP A 50 23.07 8.13 -3.17
CA TRP A 50 21.87 8.97 -3.19
C TRP A 50 22.22 10.46 -3.19
N SER A 51 23.06 10.90 -2.26
CA SER A 51 23.44 12.30 -2.13
C SER A 51 24.12 12.84 -3.40
N ALA A 52 25.00 12.06 -4.01
CA ALA A 52 25.64 12.43 -5.26
C ALA A 52 24.63 12.51 -6.41
N ALA A 53 23.77 11.51 -6.56
CA ALA A 53 22.71 11.48 -7.56
C ALA A 53 21.73 12.65 -7.40
N CYS A 54 21.27 12.92 -6.18
CA CYS A 54 20.29 13.98 -5.88
C CYS A 54 20.81 15.39 -6.22
N ARG A 55 22.12 15.60 -6.20
CA ARG A 55 22.78 16.86 -6.61
C ARG A 55 23.13 16.93 -8.11
N SER A 56 22.95 15.85 -8.85
CA SER A 56 23.26 15.82 -10.29
C SER A 56 22.41 16.78 -11.10
N THR A 57 22.98 17.37 -12.12
CA THR A 57 22.29 18.21 -13.10
C THR A 57 21.76 17.45 -14.30
N SER A 58 22.23 16.21 -14.53
CA SER A 58 21.68 15.25 -15.49
C SER A 58 20.58 14.41 -14.82
N GLN A 59 19.90 13.55 -15.58
CA GLN A 59 18.91 12.62 -15.02
C GLN A 59 19.63 11.43 -14.34
N PRO A 60 19.68 11.38 -12.99
CA PRO A 60 20.47 10.39 -12.30
C PRO A 60 19.69 9.09 -12.03
N ASN A 61 20.41 7.98 -12.07
CA ASN A 61 19.95 6.67 -11.66
C ASN A 61 20.84 6.14 -10.54
N VAL A 62 20.28 5.93 -9.35
CA VAL A 62 20.94 5.16 -8.29
C VAL A 62 20.72 3.69 -8.60
N TYR A 63 21.79 2.97 -8.90
CA TYR A 63 21.74 1.58 -9.32
C TYR A 63 22.28 0.65 -8.24
N VAL A 64 21.46 -0.34 -7.89
CA VAL A 64 21.81 -1.43 -6.97
C VAL A 64 21.95 -2.72 -7.79
N PRO A 65 23.14 -3.16 -8.14
CA PRO A 65 23.34 -4.37 -8.95
C PRO A 65 22.95 -5.65 -8.21
N ARG A 66 22.96 -6.76 -8.88
CA ARG A 66 22.73 -8.08 -8.26
C ARG A 66 23.66 -8.30 -7.08
N GLY A 67 23.15 -8.87 -6.00
CA GLY A 67 23.83 -9.10 -4.73
C GLY A 67 22.86 -8.93 -3.56
N THR A 68 23.32 -9.22 -2.35
CA THR A 68 22.56 -9.02 -1.10
C THR A 68 23.25 -7.94 -0.28
N TYR A 69 22.60 -6.82 -0.07
CA TYR A 69 23.17 -5.66 0.61
C TYR A 69 22.55 -5.48 2.00
N LEU A 70 23.37 -5.63 3.04
CA LEU A 70 22.95 -5.30 4.37
C LEU A 70 22.88 -3.79 4.52
N VAL A 71 21.71 -3.27 4.88
CA VAL A 71 21.50 -1.84 5.09
C VAL A 71 20.70 -1.62 6.39
N ARG A 72 21.14 -0.65 7.18
CA ARG A 72 20.39 -0.12 8.31
C ARG A 72 19.39 0.91 7.81
N THR A 73 18.97 1.84 8.65
CA THR A 73 18.02 2.88 8.26
C THR A 73 18.57 3.77 7.13
N LEU A 74 17.84 3.85 6.03
CA LEU A 74 18.13 4.70 4.89
C LEU A 74 17.15 5.87 4.84
N ASN A 75 17.61 7.06 5.16
CA ASN A 75 16.86 8.31 5.01
C ASN A 75 17.32 9.04 3.76
N LEU A 76 16.54 8.94 2.69
CA LEU A 76 16.84 9.45 1.35
C LEU A 76 16.09 10.77 1.15
N TYR A 77 16.77 11.88 1.47
CA TYR A 77 16.19 13.22 1.47
C TYR A 77 16.21 13.88 0.10
N GLY A 78 15.17 14.60 -0.23
CA GLY A 78 15.11 15.65 -1.25
C GLY A 78 15.17 17.06 -0.61
N PRO A 79 14.95 18.13 -1.39
CA PRO A 79 14.63 18.06 -2.82
C PRO A 79 15.86 17.70 -3.68
N CYS A 80 15.63 16.94 -4.76
CA CYS A 80 16.68 16.64 -5.73
C CYS A 80 16.59 17.59 -6.94
N ARG A 81 17.74 17.83 -7.57
CA ARG A 81 17.80 18.77 -8.71
C ARG A 81 17.06 18.29 -9.95
N ARG A 82 16.95 16.97 -10.13
CA ARG A 82 16.31 16.31 -11.27
C ARG A 82 15.41 15.18 -10.80
N ARG A 83 14.59 14.65 -11.71
CA ARG A 83 13.86 13.41 -11.50
C ARG A 83 14.85 12.28 -11.21
N MET A 84 14.54 11.50 -10.17
CA MET A 84 15.40 10.42 -9.68
C MET A 84 14.89 9.06 -10.15
N GLU A 85 15.80 8.18 -10.51
CA GLU A 85 15.53 6.76 -10.61
C GLU A 85 16.33 6.02 -9.53
N PHE A 86 15.67 5.06 -8.85
CA PHE A 86 16.29 4.16 -7.89
C PHE A 86 16.02 2.73 -8.36
N ARG A 87 16.99 2.13 -9.03
CA ARG A 87 16.85 0.81 -9.64
C ARG A 87 17.54 -0.25 -8.80
N ILE A 88 16.78 -1.27 -8.42
CA ILE A 88 17.26 -2.39 -7.62
C ILE A 88 17.17 -3.66 -8.47
N ASP A 89 18.31 -4.25 -8.81
CA ASP A 89 18.39 -5.59 -9.41
C ASP A 89 18.79 -6.65 -8.36
N GLY A 90 19.24 -6.20 -7.18
CA GLY A 90 19.65 -7.03 -6.05
C GLY A 90 18.61 -7.11 -4.94
N THR A 91 19.07 -7.48 -3.75
CA THR A 91 18.27 -7.60 -2.53
C THR A 91 18.85 -6.71 -1.42
N LEU A 92 18.00 -5.87 -0.81
CA LEU A 92 18.32 -5.17 0.41
C LEU A 92 17.83 -5.99 1.62
N VAL A 93 18.68 -6.17 2.60
CA VAL A 93 18.33 -6.89 3.83
C VAL A 93 18.57 -6.02 5.06
N ALA A 94 17.63 -6.05 6.00
CA ALA A 94 17.83 -5.45 7.30
C ALA A 94 18.75 -6.32 8.18
N PRO A 95 19.41 -5.74 9.21
CA PRO A 95 20.13 -6.50 10.22
C PRO A 95 19.25 -7.57 10.89
N ALA A 96 19.84 -8.70 11.26
CA ALA A 96 19.15 -9.80 11.94
C ALA A 96 18.60 -9.36 13.32
N ASN A 97 19.32 -8.49 14.03
CA ASN A 97 18.83 -7.87 15.25
C ASN A 97 17.73 -6.86 14.90
N TYR A 98 16.49 -7.20 15.21
CA TYR A 98 15.31 -6.37 14.90
C TYR A 98 15.37 -4.98 15.56
N ASN A 99 16.10 -4.79 16.67
CA ASN A 99 16.28 -3.49 17.32
C ASN A 99 17.06 -2.50 16.45
N ALA A 100 17.92 -2.99 15.56
CA ALA A 100 18.78 -2.15 14.72
C ALA A 100 17.99 -1.19 13.81
N ILE A 101 16.76 -1.58 13.42
CA ILE A 101 15.83 -0.71 12.69
C ILE A 101 14.51 -0.49 13.45
N GLY A 102 14.23 -1.32 14.47
CA GLY A 102 12.95 -1.32 15.18
C GLY A 102 12.66 -0.07 16.00
N ASN A 103 13.69 0.67 16.41
CA ASN A 103 13.56 1.96 17.08
C ASN A 103 13.35 3.13 16.09
N SER A 104 13.54 2.89 14.80
CA SER A 104 13.25 3.84 13.74
C SER A 104 11.80 3.65 13.28
N GLU A 105 11.12 4.72 12.92
CA GLU A 105 9.77 4.61 12.36
C GLU A 105 9.79 3.96 10.97
N PHE A 106 10.87 4.17 10.22
CA PHE A 106 11.06 3.69 8.84
C PHE A 106 12.42 3.03 8.67
N TRP A 107 12.47 1.96 7.86
CA TRP A 107 13.73 1.35 7.42
C TRP A 107 14.30 2.08 6.21
N ILE A 108 13.50 2.23 5.14
CA ILE A 108 13.88 2.98 3.93
C ILE A 108 12.86 4.10 3.75
N MET A 109 13.30 5.36 3.82
CA MET A 109 12.42 6.52 3.69
C MET A 109 12.90 7.45 2.60
N PHE A 110 11.99 7.75 1.67
CA PHE A 110 12.13 8.88 0.73
C PHE A 110 11.34 10.06 1.30
N TYR A 111 12.01 11.16 1.52
CA TYR A 111 11.43 12.33 2.17
C TYR A 111 11.57 13.59 1.31
N LYS A 112 10.46 14.26 1.00
CA LYS A 112 10.41 15.48 0.19
C LYS A 112 11.05 15.32 -1.19
N VAL A 113 10.86 14.18 -1.85
CA VAL A 113 11.35 13.92 -3.20
C VAL A 113 10.22 14.11 -4.21
N SER A 114 10.48 14.90 -5.26
CA SER A 114 9.55 15.08 -6.37
C SER A 114 10.12 14.45 -7.64
N GLY A 115 9.28 13.63 -8.32
CA GLY A 115 9.70 12.91 -9.52
C GLY A 115 10.66 11.76 -9.22
N LEU A 116 10.18 10.75 -8.49
CA LEU A 116 10.94 9.56 -8.12
C LEU A 116 10.35 8.32 -8.80
N SER A 117 11.19 7.50 -9.40
CA SER A 117 10.84 6.16 -9.86
C SER A 117 11.69 5.12 -9.13
N VAL A 118 11.05 4.16 -8.45
CA VAL A 118 11.71 3.03 -7.80
C VAL A 118 11.34 1.76 -8.56
N TYR A 119 12.33 1.03 -9.06
CA TYR A 119 12.11 -0.15 -9.88
C TYR A 119 12.72 -1.40 -9.28
N GLY A 120 11.97 -2.49 -9.34
CA GLY A 120 12.43 -3.88 -9.16
C GLY A 120 12.94 -4.20 -7.77
N GLY A 121 13.71 -5.29 -7.71
CA GLY A 121 14.44 -5.76 -6.55
C GLY A 121 13.60 -6.39 -5.45
N THR A 122 14.33 -6.79 -4.41
CA THR A 122 13.74 -7.34 -3.19
C THR A 122 14.21 -6.55 -1.98
N ILE A 123 13.30 -6.27 -1.07
CA ILE A 123 13.62 -5.76 0.27
C ILE A 123 13.12 -6.76 1.31
N ASN A 124 13.95 -7.13 2.29
CA ASN A 124 13.60 -8.08 3.34
C ASN A 124 13.97 -7.49 4.72
N ALA A 125 12.97 -7.04 5.45
CA ALA A 125 13.16 -6.41 6.75
C ALA A 125 13.36 -7.39 7.91
N LYS A 126 13.38 -8.70 7.64
CA LYS A 126 13.65 -9.76 8.64
C LYS A 126 12.79 -9.66 9.91
N GLY A 127 11.49 -9.37 9.77
CA GLY A 127 10.56 -9.04 10.85
C GLY A 127 10.27 -10.16 11.87
N HIS A 128 10.70 -11.39 11.64
CA HIS A 128 10.36 -12.56 12.48
C HIS A 128 10.70 -12.36 13.97
N GLY A 129 11.90 -11.86 14.27
CA GLY A 129 12.32 -11.59 15.66
C GLY A 129 11.45 -10.53 16.33
N TYR A 130 11.07 -9.49 15.58
CA TYR A 130 10.15 -8.45 16.05
C TYR A 130 8.75 -9.01 16.36
N TRP A 131 8.18 -9.83 15.47
CA TRP A 131 6.87 -10.43 15.72
C TRP A 131 6.87 -11.41 16.88
N SER A 132 7.95 -12.15 17.05
CA SER A 132 8.14 -13.03 18.23
C SER A 132 8.19 -12.24 19.52
N CYS A 133 8.89 -11.10 19.53
CA CYS A 133 8.88 -10.17 20.65
C CYS A 133 7.46 -9.69 20.98
N ARG A 134 6.72 -9.19 19.98
CA ARG A 134 5.34 -8.68 20.13
C ARG A 134 4.38 -9.75 20.68
N LYS A 135 4.46 -10.96 20.16
CA LYS A 135 3.61 -12.09 20.62
C LYS A 135 3.95 -12.52 22.05
N GLY A 136 5.21 -12.41 22.45
CA GLY A 136 5.67 -12.75 23.79
C GLY A 136 5.32 -11.72 24.87
N GLY A 137 4.61 -10.63 24.56
CA GLY A 137 4.23 -9.59 25.53
C GLY A 137 5.40 -8.82 26.12
N LYS A 138 6.58 -8.92 25.51
CA LYS A 138 7.81 -8.25 25.99
C LYS A 138 7.81 -6.77 25.64
N SER A 139 8.66 -5.98 26.30
CA SER A 139 8.96 -4.62 25.87
C SER A 139 9.70 -4.68 24.54
N CYS A 140 9.01 -4.32 23.46
CA CYS A 140 9.52 -4.36 22.11
C CYS A 140 9.65 -2.94 21.56
N PRO A 141 10.56 -2.69 20.60
CA PRO A 141 10.63 -1.41 19.92
C PRO A 141 9.33 -1.15 19.16
N GLN A 142 9.15 0.08 18.66
CA GLN A 142 7.96 0.47 17.91
C GLN A 142 7.77 -0.36 16.62
N GLY A 143 8.87 -0.79 16.02
CA GLY A 143 8.92 -1.50 14.74
C GLY A 143 8.94 -0.56 13.53
N ALA A 144 9.76 -0.89 12.55
CA ALA A 144 9.94 -0.10 11.34
C ALA A 144 8.96 -0.49 10.22
N ARG A 145 8.49 0.49 9.46
CA ARG A 145 7.88 0.28 8.12
C ARG A 145 9.00 0.05 7.10
N SER A 146 8.79 -0.85 6.14
CA SER A 146 9.89 -1.25 5.24
C SER A 146 10.29 -0.16 4.26
N ILE A 147 9.34 0.40 3.51
CA ILE A 147 9.60 1.52 2.60
C ILE A 147 8.52 2.59 2.77
N GLN A 148 8.94 3.84 2.88
CA GLN A 148 8.05 4.96 3.12
C GLN A 148 8.32 6.10 2.14
N PHE A 149 7.24 6.61 1.54
CA PHE A 149 7.21 7.87 0.79
C PHE A 149 6.53 8.93 1.65
N MET A 150 7.25 9.97 2.04
CA MET A 150 6.76 11.01 2.94
C MET A 150 6.97 12.38 2.33
N TRP A 151 5.90 13.15 2.16
CA TRP A 151 5.93 14.45 1.49
C TRP A 151 6.47 14.40 0.06
N CYS A 152 6.25 13.27 -0.63
CA CYS A 152 6.71 13.06 -2.00
C CYS A 152 5.63 13.41 -3.02
N ASN A 153 6.06 13.77 -4.23
CA ASN A 153 5.16 14.06 -5.33
C ASN A 153 5.65 13.40 -6.62
N ASN A 154 4.71 12.92 -7.48
CA ASN A 154 5.03 12.23 -8.73
C ASN A 154 5.98 11.04 -8.51
N VAL A 155 5.53 10.04 -7.76
CA VAL A 155 6.28 8.82 -7.45
C VAL A 155 5.74 7.64 -8.23
N LEU A 156 6.65 6.83 -8.74
CA LEU A 156 6.36 5.49 -9.29
C LEU A 156 7.15 4.44 -8.49
N LEU A 157 6.44 3.49 -7.88
CA LEU A 157 7.01 2.26 -7.32
C LEU A 157 6.55 1.09 -8.19
N LYS A 158 7.46 0.38 -8.84
CA LYS A 158 7.11 -0.69 -9.77
C LYS A 158 7.96 -1.95 -9.61
N GLY A 159 7.29 -3.10 -9.51
CA GLY A 159 7.93 -4.41 -9.55
C GLY A 159 8.72 -4.78 -8.29
N LEU A 160 8.60 -4.04 -7.19
CA LEU A 160 9.28 -4.34 -5.93
C LEU A 160 8.68 -5.58 -5.26
N THR A 161 9.55 -6.46 -4.74
CA THR A 161 9.17 -7.52 -3.80
C THR A 161 9.52 -7.08 -2.38
N SER A 162 8.53 -7.01 -1.49
CA SER A 162 8.73 -6.65 -0.07
C SER A 162 8.42 -7.83 0.83
N LEU A 163 9.42 -8.27 1.59
CA LEU A 163 9.36 -9.46 2.45
C LEU A 163 9.49 -9.08 3.92
N HIS A 164 8.68 -9.70 4.75
CA HIS A 164 8.83 -9.77 6.20
C HIS A 164 9.09 -8.40 6.87
N SER A 165 8.24 -7.41 6.53
CA SER A 165 8.28 -6.10 7.21
C SER A 165 8.02 -6.25 8.71
N GLN A 166 8.67 -5.46 9.54
CA GLN A 166 8.33 -5.44 10.97
C GLN A 166 6.89 -4.95 11.19
N ARG A 167 6.48 -3.93 10.45
CA ARG A 167 5.12 -3.37 10.40
C ARG A 167 4.68 -3.19 8.95
N VAL A 168 4.10 -2.05 8.58
CA VAL A 168 3.69 -1.73 7.21
C VAL A 168 4.81 -1.97 6.19
N HIS A 169 4.49 -2.62 5.08
CA HIS A 169 5.45 -2.87 4.02
C HIS A 169 5.72 -1.62 3.16
N VAL A 170 4.67 -0.98 2.65
CA VAL A 170 4.76 0.24 1.83
C VAL A 170 3.89 1.31 2.44
N GLY A 171 4.49 2.40 2.90
CA GLY A 171 3.79 3.55 3.44
C GLY A 171 3.80 4.73 2.46
N ILE A 172 2.68 5.43 2.36
CA ILE A 172 2.52 6.67 1.56
C ILE A 172 1.86 7.69 2.47
N GLY A 173 2.61 8.72 2.85
CA GLY A 173 2.13 9.76 3.76
C GLY A 173 2.38 11.17 3.23
N TYR A 174 1.37 12.05 3.37
CA TYR A 174 1.45 13.46 2.96
C TYR A 174 1.96 13.63 1.52
N SER A 175 1.62 12.69 0.64
CA SER A 175 2.17 12.60 -0.71
C SER A 175 1.08 12.74 -1.77
N SER A 176 1.48 13.07 -2.99
CA SER A 176 0.54 13.22 -4.10
C SER A 176 1.06 12.59 -5.40
N ASN A 177 0.13 12.14 -6.26
CA ASN A 177 0.44 11.55 -7.56
C ASN A 177 1.42 10.37 -7.44
N VAL A 178 1.06 9.38 -6.59
CA VAL A 178 1.86 8.17 -6.36
C VAL A 178 1.23 6.99 -7.08
N ARG A 179 2.03 6.27 -7.85
CA ARG A 179 1.64 5.02 -8.51
C ARG A 179 2.43 3.86 -7.94
N VAL A 180 1.73 2.82 -7.50
CA VAL A 180 2.32 1.55 -7.05
C VAL A 180 1.85 0.47 -8.00
N GLU A 181 2.76 -0.15 -8.72
CA GLU A 181 2.45 -1.10 -9.79
C GLU A 181 3.20 -2.41 -9.62
N LYS A 182 2.46 -3.51 -9.77
CA LYS A 182 3.02 -4.87 -9.87
C LYS A 182 3.99 -5.21 -8.72
N VAL A 183 3.66 -4.77 -7.49
CA VAL A 183 4.44 -5.13 -6.30
C VAL A 183 3.98 -6.49 -5.75
N LYS A 184 4.92 -7.24 -5.18
CA LYS A 184 4.66 -8.46 -4.44
C LYS A 184 5.02 -8.25 -2.98
N ILE A 185 4.05 -8.42 -2.09
CA ILE A 185 4.23 -8.19 -0.66
C ILE A 185 3.89 -9.47 0.08
N THR A 186 4.81 -9.91 0.95
CA THR A 186 4.63 -11.17 1.67
C THR A 186 5.10 -11.07 3.13
N ALA A 187 4.22 -11.45 4.04
CA ALA A 187 4.51 -11.73 5.43
C ALA A 187 3.59 -12.88 5.90
N PRO A 188 3.92 -13.61 6.97
CA PRO A 188 3.05 -14.65 7.51
C PRO A 188 1.68 -14.10 7.94
N SER A 189 0.61 -14.90 7.79
CA SER A 189 -0.76 -14.50 8.14
C SER A 189 -0.96 -14.14 9.61
N GLY A 190 -0.06 -14.55 10.49
CA GLY A 190 -0.11 -14.20 11.91
C GLY A 190 0.87 -13.09 12.32
N SER A 191 1.45 -12.35 11.38
CA SER A 191 2.33 -11.20 11.70
C SER A 191 1.51 -9.95 11.99
N PRO A 192 1.68 -9.29 13.16
CA PRO A 192 0.84 -8.16 13.53
C PRO A 192 1.24 -6.88 12.79
N ASN A 193 0.24 -6.08 12.40
CA ASN A 193 0.39 -4.77 11.77
C ASN A 193 1.26 -4.75 10.50
N THR A 194 1.30 -5.86 9.78
CA THR A 194 2.04 -5.98 8.52
C THR A 194 1.17 -5.61 7.32
N ASP A 195 0.52 -4.44 7.41
CA ASP A 195 -0.25 -3.91 6.29
C ASP A 195 0.61 -3.90 5.01
N GLY A 196 0.03 -4.34 3.90
CA GLY A 196 0.75 -4.36 2.64
C GLY A 196 1.07 -2.95 2.16
N ILE A 197 0.04 -2.13 1.95
CA ILE A 197 0.19 -0.72 1.55
C ILE A 197 -0.67 0.15 2.45
N HIS A 198 -0.06 1.09 3.15
CA HIS A 198 -0.76 2.08 3.99
C HIS A 198 -0.69 3.47 3.38
N VAL A 199 -1.86 4.10 3.21
CA VAL A 199 -1.97 5.46 2.65
C VAL A 199 -2.60 6.37 3.69
N GLN A 200 -2.01 7.53 3.95
CA GLN A 200 -2.54 8.52 4.88
C GLN A 200 -2.22 9.95 4.41
N ASN A 201 -3.15 10.90 4.59
CA ASN A 201 -2.99 12.31 4.22
C ASN A 201 -2.44 12.49 2.78
N SER A 202 -2.93 11.69 1.82
CA SER A 202 -2.37 11.64 0.47
C SER A 202 -3.47 11.66 -0.59
N ARG A 203 -3.13 12.13 -1.80
CA ARG A 203 -4.10 12.28 -2.89
C ARG A 203 -3.56 11.87 -4.25
N GLY A 204 -4.45 11.42 -5.14
CA GLY A 204 -4.06 11.01 -6.49
C GLY A 204 -3.21 9.74 -6.46
N ILE A 205 -3.68 8.71 -5.74
CA ILE A 205 -2.92 7.47 -5.55
C ILE A 205 -3.52 6.39 -6.46
N THR A 206 -2.66 5.72 -7.22
CA THR A 206 -3.02 4.54 -8.01
C THR A 206 -2.26 3.32 -7.53
N ILE A 207 -2.98 2.23 -7.23
CA ILE A 207 -2.39 0.93 -6.87
C ILE A 207 -2.90 -0.10 -7.86
N TYR A 208 -2.01 -0.74 -8.59
CA TYR A 208 -2.38 -1.58 -9.71
C TYR A 208 -1.60 -2.90 -9.77
N GLY A 209 -2.30 -3.99 -10.12
CA GLY A 209 -1.69 -5.26 -10.54
C GLY A 209 -0.81 -5.92 -9.48
N SER A 210 -1.13 -5.78 -8.20
CA SER A 210 -0.25 -6.17 -7.08
C SER A 210 -0.78 -7.38 -6.33
N ILE A 211 0.12 -8.18 -5.76
CA ILE A 211 -0.20 -9.35 -4.95
C ILE A 211 0.25 -9.11 -3.51
N ILE A 212 -0.68 -9.20 -2.57
CA ILE A 212 -0.45 -8.84 -1.17
C ILE A 212 -0.96 -9.95 -0.26
N GLN A 213 -0.03 -10.54 0.50
CA GLN A 213 -0.26 -11.66 1.42
C GLN A 213 0.42 -11.33 2.76
N THR A 214 -0.34 -10.93 3.76
CA THR A 214 0.19 -10.41 5.02
C THR A 214 -0.63 -10.85 6.22
N GLY A 215 -0.25 -10.43 7.40
CA GLY A 215 -1.00 -10.70 8.64
C GLY A 215 -1.95 -9.57 9.04
N ASP A 216 -2.08 -8.52 8.23
CA ASP A 216 -3.00 -7.40 8.48
C ASP A 216 -3.67 -6.96 7.16
N ASP A 217 -4.11 -5.70 7.05
CA ASP A 217 -4.79 -5.21 5.85
C ASP A 217 -3.88 -5.31 4.61
N CYS A 218 -4.41 -5.84 3.49
CA CYS A 218 -3.68 -5.78 2.23
C CYS A 218 -3.42 -4.32 1.84
N ILE A 219 -4.44 -3.50 1.96
CA ILE A 219 -4.34 -2.05 1.76
C ILE A 219 -5.17 -1.38 2.87
N SER A 220 -4.57 -0.44 3.59
CA SER A 220 -5.26 0.39 4.58
C SER A 220 -5.21 1.86 4.17
N ILE A 221 -6.37 2.51 4.16
CA ILE A 221 -6.56 3.89 3.70
C ILE A 221 -6.98 4.74 4.89
N GLY A 222 -6.01 5.44 5.45
CA GLY A 222 -6.18 6.28 6.63
C GLY A 222 -6.73 7.67 6.33
N PRO A 223 -6.92 8.47 7.39
CA PRO A 223 -7.47 9.83 7.33
C PRO A 223 -6.75 10.73 6.33
N GLY A 224 -7.47 11.69 5.75
CA GLY A 224 -6.93 12.68 4.81
C GLY A 224 -6.60 12.14 3.42
N SER A 225 -6.94 10.88 3.13
CA SER A 225 -6.68 10.26 1.84
C SER A 225 -7.85 10.46 0.89
N MET A 226 -7.56 10.84 -0.37
CA MET A 226 -8.60 11.07 -1.36
C MET A 226 -8.14 10.87 -2.80
N ASN A 227 -9.10 10.63 -3.71
CA ASN A 227 -8.86 10.44 -5.14
C ASN A 227 -7.93 9.25 -5.40
N MET A 228 -8.37 8.05 -5.00
CA MET A 228 -7.58 6.82 -5.16
C MET A 228 -8.24 5.85 -6.13
N TRP A 229 -7.41 5.21 -6.94
CA TRP A 229 -7.80 4.12 -7.83
C TRP A 229 -6.99 2.87 -7.48
N ILE A 230 -7.70 1.80 -7.11
CA ILE A 230 -7.12 0.53 -6.68
C ILE A 230 -7.69 -0.56 -7.57
N GLU A 231 -6.83 -1.24 -8.31
CA GLU A 231 -7.28 -2.16 -9.35
C GLU A 231 -6.37 -3.37 -9.50
N GLN A 232 -6.96 -4.51 -9.83
CA GLN A 232 -6.28 -5.78 -10.08
C GLN A 232 -5.40 -6.23 -8.90
N ILE A 233 -5.97 -6.18 -7.70
CA ILE A 233 -5.29 -6.63 -6.48
C ILE A 233 -5.64 -8.08 -6.18
N GLY A 234 -4.61 -8.92 -6.03
CA GLY A 234 -4.70 -10.22 -5.39
C GLY A 234 -4.44 -10.05 -3.88
N CYS A 235 -5.49 -10.07 -3.06
CA CYS A 235 -5.40 -9.87 -1.63
C CYS A 235 -5.65 -11.19 -0.89
N GLY A 236 -4.72 -11.58 -0.04
CA GLY A 236 -4.90 -12.70 0.89
C GLY A 236 -3.85 -13.80 0.84
N PRO A 237 -3.62 -14.43 2.04
CA PRO A 237 -4.28 -14.13 3.32
C PRO A 237 -4.01 -12.72 3.84
N GLY A 238 -4.86 -12.25 4.79
CA GLY A 238 -4.78 -10.93 5.41
C GLY A 238 -6.14 -10.43 5.90
N HIS A 239 -6.25 -9.13 6.18
CA HIS A 239 -7.49 -8.54 6.68
C HIS A 239 -8.37 -7.89 5.59
N GLY A 240 -7.97 -7.95 4.31
CA GLY A 240 -8.72 -7.34 3.21
C GLY A 240 -8.26 -5.91 2.87
N ILE A 241 -9.12 -5.13 2.22
CA ILE A 241 -8.88 -3.70 1.93
C ILE A 241 -9.77 -2.87 2.85
N SER A 242 -9.14 -1.99 3.65
CA SER A 242 -9.84 -1.21 4.68
C SER A 242 -9.74 0.29 4.44
N ILE A 243 -10.88 0.98 4.53
CA ILE A 243 -10.96 2.40 4.80
C ILE A 243 -10.89 2.58 6.31
N GLY A 244 -9.83 3.21 6.81
CA GLY A 244 -9.62 3.41 8.24
C GLY A 244 -8.54 2.51 8.86
N SER A 245 -8.50 2.51 10.22
CA SER A 245 -9.53 3.03 11.15
C SER A 245 -9.58 4.55 11.18
N LEU A 246 -10.81 5.08 11.10
CA LEU A 246 -11.12 6.51 11.19
C LEU A 246 -11.67 6.85 12.59
N GLY A 247 -11.71 8.14 12.92
CA GLY A 247 -12.28 8.60 14.18
C GLY A 247 -11.36 8.42 15.38
N SER A 248 -10.04 8.48 15.19
CA SER A 248 -9.08 8.44 16.31
C SER A 248 -9.01 9.75 17.07
N SER A 249 -9.43 10.87 16.45
CA SER A 249 -9.46 12.22 17.04
C SER A 249 -10.67 13.03 16.58
N ASN A 250 -10.98 14.10 17.32
CA ASN A 250 -12.12 14.96 17.01
C ASN A 250 -11.98 15.70 15.67
N ASN A 251 -10.78 16.17 15.33
CA ASN A 251 -10.49 16.95 14.12
C ASN A 251 -9.84 16.11 13.03
N GLU A 252 -10.26 14.86 12.88
CA GLU A 252 -9.70 13.98 11.89
C GLU A 252 -10.19 14.32 10.48
N ALA A 253 -9.26 14.38 9.53
CA ALA A 253 -9.59 14.56 8.13
C ALA A 253 -10.33 13.33 7.58
N GLY A 254 -11.27 13.53 6.68
CA GLY A 254 -12.05 12.46 6.09
C GLY A 254 -11.34 11.73 4.94
N VAL A 255 -12.00 10.70 4.44
CA VAL A 255 -11.61 9.93 3.25
C VAL A 255 -12.67 10.08 2.17
N ALA A 256 -12.26 10.34 0.92
CA ALA A 256 -13.22 10.52 -0.18
C ALA A 256 -12.70 10.07 -1.55
N ASN A 257 -13.64 9.75 -2.45
CA ASN A 257 -13.35 9.45 -3.86
C ASN A 257 -12.39 8.26 -4.00
N ILE A 258 -12.75 7.12 -3.43
CA ILE A 258 -11.96 5.89 -3.48
C ILE A 258 -12.68 4.87 -4.36
N THR A 259 -11.99 4.31 -5.32
CA THR A 259 -12.48 3.19 -6.14
C THR A 259 -11.59 1.97 -5.95
N VAL A 260 -12.20 0.83 -5.62
CA VAL A 260 -11.57 -0.49 -5.63
C VAL A 260 -12.29 -1.34 -6.65
N THR A 261 -11.55 -1.85 -7.64
CA THR A 261 -12.16 -2.59 -8.76
C THR A 261 -11.33 -3.81 -9.18
N ASN A 262 -11.98 -4.75 -9.90
CA ASN A 262 -11.32 -5.87 -10.57
C ASN A 262 -10.34 -6.65 -9.67
N SER A 263 -10.71 -6.89 -8.42
CA SER A 263 -9.82 -7.46 -7.40
C SER A 263 -10.35 -8.76 -6.82
N VAL A 264 -9.43 -9.60 -6.35
CA VAL A 264 -9.73 -10.93 -5.81
C VAL A 264 -9.24 -11.01 -4.37
N PHE A 265 -10.14 -11.44 -3.47
CA PHE A 265 -9.85 -11.68 -2.06
C PHE A 265 -9.88 -13.18 -1.80
N THR A 266 -8.84 -13.73 -1.18
CA THR A 266 -8.74 -15.16 -0.91
C THR A 266 -8.37 -15.41 0.54
N LYS A 267 -9.27 -16.08 1.29
CA LYS A 267 -9.05 -16.44 2.70
C LYS A 267 -8.66 -15.25 3.58
N THR A 268 -9.20 -14.06 3.28
CA THR A 268 -9.02 -12.86 4.09
C THR A 268 -10.08 -12.78 5.18
N GLN A 269 -9.77 -12.09 6.27
CA GLN A 269 -10.74 -11.84 7.35
C GLN A 269 -11.93 -11.00 6.84
N ASN A 270 -11.67 -9.99 6.02
CA ASN A 270 -12.69 -9.18 5.37
C ASN A 270 -12.39 -9.07 3.87
N GLY A 271 -13.40 -8.72 3.08
CA GLY A 271 -13.19 -8.28 1.71
C GLY A 271 -12.88 -6.79 1.70
N VAL A 272 -13.91 -5.96 1.52
CA VAL A 272 -13.79 -4.50 1.61
C VAL A 272 -14.47 -4.02 2.90
N ARG A 273 -13.73 -3.27 3.69
CA ARG A 273 -14.15 -2.85 5.03
C ARG A 273 -14.06 -1.33 5.19
N ILE A 274 -15.06 -0.73 5.83
CA ILE A 274 -14.97 0.62 6.39
C ILE A 274 -14.98 0.46 7.91
N LYS A 275 -13.96 0.94 8.62
CA LYS A 275 -13.86 0.82 10.08
C LYS A 275 -13.60 2.18 10.73
N SER A 276 -14.37 2.50 11.76
CA SER A 276 -14.15 3.68 12.60
C SER A 276 -14.28 3.37 14.07
N TRP A 277 -13.48 4.05 14.87
CA TRP A 277 -13.60 3.98 16.32
C TRP A 277 -14.97 4.53 16.77
N ALA A 278 -15.55 3.92 17.78
CA ALA A 278 -16.73 4.41 18.45
C ALA A 278 -16.36 5.60 19.36
N ARG A 279 -16.07 6.76 18.76
CA ARG A 279 -15.67 8.00 19.43
C ARG A 279 -16.21 9.21 18.70
N PRO A 280 -16.38 10.36 19.39
CA PRO A 280 -16.64 11.63 18.73
C PRO A 280 -15.58 11.95 17.69
N SER A 281 -15.98 12.37 16.51
CA SER A 281 -15.08 12.75 15.42
C SER A 281 -15.83 13.57 14.37
N GLY A 282 -15.17 14.55 13.77
CA GLY A 282 -15.63 15.28 12.58
C GLY A 282 -15.29 14.59 11.27
N GLY A 283 -14.63 13.42 11.31
CA GLY A 283 -14.21 12.66 10.14
C GLY A 283 -15.37 12.15 9.28
N TYR A 284 -15.05 11.75 8.06
CA TYR A 284 -16.01 11.14 7.14
C TYR A 284 -15.37 10.12 6.22
N ALA A 285 -16.21 9.22 5.67
CA ALA A 285 -15.88 8.33 4.57
C ALA A 285 -16.99 8.45 3.52
N ARG A 286 -16.70 9.04 2.36
CA ARG A 286 -17.73 9.32 1.35
C ARG A 286 -17.28 9.10 -0.08
N ASN A 287 -18.27 8.87 -0.98
CA ASN A 287 -18.05 8.62 -2.39
C ASN A 287 -17.06 7.47 -2.62
N LEU A 288 -17.43 6.30 -2.11
CA LEU A 288 -16.65 5.09 -2.16
C LEU A 288 -17.29 4.09 -3.13
N MET A 289 -16.50 3.52 -4.02
CA MET A 289 -16.95 2.54 -5.00
C MET A 289 -16.15 1.25 -4.89
N PHE A 290 -16.83 0.14 -4.66
CA PHE A 290 -16.31 -1.22 -4.62
C PHE A 290 -16.99 -2.01 -5.72
N THR A 291 -16.29 -2.35 -6.79
CA THR A 291 -16.92 -2.97 -7.97
C THR A 291 -16.10 -4.11 -8.55
N ASN A 292 -16.77 -5.08 -9.19
CA ASN A 292 -16.11 -6.21 -9.85
C ASN A 292 -15.18 -6.99 -8.91
N LEU A 293 -15.67 -7.39 -7.74
CA LEU A 293 -14.88 -8.06 -6.72
C LEU A 293 -15.23 -9.55 -6.61
N ILE A 294 -14.20 -10.37 -6.46
CA ILE A 294 -14.34 -11.81 -6.28
C ILE A 294 -13.89 -12.18 -4.86
N MET A 295 -14.81 -12.81 -4.10
CA MET A 295 -14.58 -13.25 -2.73
C MET A 295 -14.42 -14.78 -2.70
N ARG A 296 -13.25 -15.27 -2.25
CA ARG A 296 -12.96 -16.70 -2.14
C ARG A 296 -12.73 -17.08 -0.69
N ASN A 297 -13.79 -17.59 -0.04
CA ASN A 297 -13.75 -17.97 1.37
C ASN A 297 -13.31 -16.83 2.30
N VAL A 298 -13.94 -15.67 2.15
CA VAL A 298 -13.67 -14.43 2.89
C VAL A 298 -14.56 -14.37 4.14
N GLY A 299 -14.04 -13.91 5.28
CA GLY A 299 -14.80 -13.83 6.53
C GLY A 299 -16.02 -12.92 6.41
N TYR A 300 -15.79 -11.65 6.21
CA TYR A 300 -16.85 -10.65 5.99
C TYR A 300 -16.60 -9.97 4.61
N PRO A 301 -17.20 -10.48 3.52
CA PRO A 301 -17.01 -9.91 2.17
C PRO A 301 -17.29 -8.41 2.08
N ILE A 302 -18.36 -7.94 2.71
CA ILE A 302 -18.75 -6.52 2.75
C ILE A 302 -19.00 -6.13 4.21
N LEU A 303 -18.21 -5.16 4.71
CA LEU A 303 -18.28 -4.74 6.11
C LEU A 303 -18.21 -3.22 6.26
N ILE A 304 -19.18 -2.64 7.00
CA ILE A 304 -19.05 -1.33 7.64
C ILE A 304 -19.12 -1.56 9.16
N ASP A 305 -18.10 -1.13 9.88
CA ASP A 305 -17.99 -1.27 11.34
C ASP A 305 -17.62 0.09 11.96
N GLN A 306 -18.63 0.79 12.47
CA GLN A 306 -18.44 2.04 13.22
C GLN A 306 -18.33 1.80 14.73
N ASN A 307 -18.22 0.56 15.15
CA ASN A 307 -17.99 0.14 16.54
C ASN A 307 -16.63 -0.58 16.65
N TYR A 308 -15.69 -0.22 15.78
CA TYR A 308 -14.39 -0.89 15.73
C TYR A 308 -13.66 -0.83 17.07
N CYS A 309 -13.35 -1.99 17.61
CA CYS A 309 -12.67 -2.17 18.90
C CYS A 309 -11.85 -3.46 18.90
N PRO A 310 -10.64 -3.45 18.35
CA PRO A 310 -9.85 -4.67 18.14
C PRO A 310 -9.43 -5.39 19.42
N HIS A 311 -9.42 -4.70 20.56
CA HIS A 311 -9.01 -5.26 21.86
C HIS A 311 -10.16 -5.37 22.85
N ASN A 312 -11.41 -5.14 22.44
CA ASN A 312 -12.65 -5.23 23.27
C ASN A 312 -12.62 -4.38 24.57
N ASN A 313 -11.77 -3.37 24.64
CA ASN A 313 -11.61 -2.48 25.81
C ASN A 313 -11.91 -1.01 25.49
N CYS A 314 -12.69 -0.75 24.44
CA CYS A 314 -13.02 0.61 24.03
C CYS A 314 -14.14 1.21 24.89
N PRO A 315 -14.17 2.53 25.09
CA PRO A 315 -15.30 3.21 25.70
C PRO A 315 -16.60 2.95 24.91
N ARG A 316 -17.71 2.79 25.59
CA ARG A 316 -19.05 2.69 24.98
C ARG A 316 -19.51 4.06 24.53
N GLN A 317 -19.06 4.49 23.36
CA GLN A 317 -19.41 5.78 22.74
C GLN A 317 -19.94 5.53 21.33
N ASN A 318 -20.52 6.57 20.72
CA ASN A 318 -20.95 6.52 19.33
C ASN A 318 -19.88 7.13 18.41
N SER A 319 -19.65 6.49 17.25
CA SER A 319 -18.75 7.06 16.24
C SER A 319 -19.32 8.38 15.68
N GLY A 320 -18.48 9.42 15.66
CA GLY A 320 -18.76 10.69 15.01
C GLY A 320 -18.53 10.69 13.50
N VAL A 321 -17.85 9.66 13.00
CA VAL A 321 -17.50 9.54 11.56
C VAL A 321 -18.77 9.40 10.71
N LYS A 322 -18.90 10.24 9.68
CA LYS A 322 -20.03 10.19 8.74
C LYS A 322 -19.71 9.28 7.56
N VAL A 323 -20.41 8.16 7.42
CA VAL A 323 -20.26 7.23 6.27
C VAL A 323 -21.42 7.46 5.29
N SER A 324 -21.09 7.85 4.04
CA SER A 324 -22.12 8.14 3.04
C SER A 324 -21.70 7.86 1.60
N GLN A 325 -22.66 7.65 0.71
CA GLN A 325 -22.44 7.46 -0.73
C GLN A 325 -21.47 6.30 -1.00
N VAL A 326 -21.78 5.11 -0.48
CA VAL A 326 -20.98 3.89 -0.63
C VAL A 326 -21.68 2.95 -1.61
N THR A 327 -21.05 2.62 -2.71
CA THR A 327 -21.57 1.70 -3.71
C THR A 327 -20.79 0.40 -3.74
N TYR A 328 -21.48 -0.72 -3.61
CA TYR A 328 -20.99 -2.07 -3.86
C TYR A 328 -21.69 -2.59 -5.11
N LYS A 329 -20.93 -2.90 -6.17
CA LYS A 329 -21.48 -3.36 -7.44
C LYS A 329 -20.73 -4.57 -7.98
N ASN A 330 -21.44 -5.56 -8.48
CA ASN A 330 -20.86 -6.79 -9.03
C ASN A 330 -19.84 -7.43 -8.08
N VAL A 331 -20.28 -7.76 -6.86
CA VAL A 331 -19.50 -8.49 -5.86
C VAL A 331 -20.02 -9.90 -5.75
N LYS A 332 -19.16 -10.88 -5.99
CA LYS A 332 -19.55 -12.30 -6.03
C LYS A 332 -18.56 -13.22 -5.33
N GLY A 333 -19.03 -14.37 -4.90
CA GLY A 333 -18.20 -15.42 -4.32
C GLY A 333 -18.72 -15.98 -3.01
N THR A 334 -17.80 -16.37 -2.13
CA THR A 334 -18.12 -17.11 -0.90
C THR A 334 -17.61 -16.41 0.36
N SER A 335 -18.44 -16.45 1.40
CA SER A 335 -18.09 -16.04 2.77
C SER A 335 -17.76 -17.28 3.62
N SER A 336 -16.77 -17.18 4.49
CA SER A 336 -16.49 -18.20 5.52
C SER A 336 -17.28 -17.98 6.81
N THR A 337 -18.01 -16.86 6.92
CA THR A 337 -18.99 -16.62 8.00
C THR A 337 -20.38 -16.49 7.42
N GLN A 338 -21.39 -16.71 8.24
CA GLN A 338 -22.78 -16.59 7.79
C GLN A 338 -23.13 -15.14 7.39
N GLN A 339 -22.59 -14.14 8.09
CA GLN A 339 -22.81 -12.72 7.76
C GLN A 339 -21.91 -12.28 6.60
N ALA A 340 -22.38 -12.45 5.37
CA ALA A 340 -21.62 -12.02 4.18
C ALA A 340 -21.69 -10.50 3.93
N ILE A 341 -22.73 -9.84 4.41
CA ILE A 341 -22.91 -8.39 4.37
C ILE A 341 -23.22 -7.93 5.80
N LYS A 342 -22.40 -7.04 6.35
CA LYS A 342 -22.61 -6.48 7.68
C LYS A 342 -22.43 -4.96 7.65
N PHE A 343 -23.48 -4.22 8.00
CA PHE A 343 -23.46 -2.78 8.21
C PHE A 343 -23.80 -2.48 9.68
N ASP A 344 -22.78 -2.26 10.47
CA ASP A 344 -22.87 -1.94 11.89
C ASP A 344 -22.53 -0.47 12.12
N CYS A 345 -23.53 0.38 11.83
CA CYS A 345 -23.35 1.82 11.82
C CYS A 345 -23.72 2.46 13.17
N SER A 346 -23.16 3.65 13.40
CA SER A 346 -23.37 4.45 14.60
C SER A 346 -24.82 4.92 14.72
N TYR A 347 -25.35 4.92 15.93
CA TYR A 347 -26.68 5.47 16.20
C TYR A 347 -26.73 7.00 15.93
N SER A 348 -25.71 7.73 16.38
CA SER A 348 -25.65 9.19 16.22
C SER A 348 -25.26 9.64 14.79
N ASN A 349 -24.58 8.78 14.02
CA ASN A 349 -24.20 9.04 12.63
C ASN A 349 -24.50 7.82 11.77
N PRO A 350 -25.78 7.55 11.44
CA PRO A 350 -26.17 6.44 10.61
C PRO A 350 -25.49 6.49 9.24
N CYS A 351 -25.13 5.33 8.69
CA CYS A 351 -24.63 5.27 7.33
C CYS A 351 -25.74 5.55 6.33
N THR A 352 -25.49 6.42 5.35
CA THR A 352 -26.49 6.84 4.38
C THR A 352 -26.02 6.69 2.93
N GLY A 353 -26.96 6.57 1.99
CA GLY A 353 -26.62 6.49 0.57
C GLY A 353 -25.84 5.23 0.20
N ILE A 354 -26.04 4.12 0.93
CA ILE A 354 -25.46 2.83 0.59
C ILE A 354 -26.21 2.27 -0.63
N ARG A 355 -25.48 1.76 -1.60
CA ARG A 355 -26.04 1.06 -2.76
C ARG A 355 -25.45 -0.33 -2.88
N LEU A 356 -26.33 -1.34 -2.90
CA LEU A 356 -26.00 -2.72 -3.26
C LEU A 356 -26.54 -3.01 -4.66
N GLN A 357 -25.69 -3.38 -5.59
CA GLN A 357 -26.10 -3.70 -6.96
C GLN A 357 -25.39 -4.95 -7.44
N ASP A 358 -26.16 -5.94 -7.91
CA ASP A 358 -25.64 -7.19 -8.48
C ASP A 358 -24.65 -7.90 -7.54
N ILE A 359 -25.09 -8.18 -6.33
CA ILE A 359 -24.32 -8.90 -5.27
C ILE A 359 -24.74 -10.37 -5.28
N LYS A 360 -23.75 -11.27 -5.33
CA LYS A 360 -24.00 -12.73 -5.25
C LYS A 360 -22.97 -13.38 -4.31
N LEU A 361 -23.30 -13.43 -3.03
CA LEU A 361 -22.46 -13.99 -1.96
C LEU A 361 -23.17 -15.19 -1.32
N THR A 362 -22.47 -16.30 -1.20
CA THR A 362 -22.95 -17.50 -0.54
C THR A 362 -22.08 -17.83 0.67
N HIS A 363 -22.64 -18.56 1.62
CA HIS A 363 -21.89 -19.03 2.78
C HIS A 363 -21.20 -20.35 2.44
N ASN A 364 -19.89 -20.43 2.67
CA ASN A 364 -19.13 -21.67 2.51
C ASN A 364 -19.23 -22.49 3.79
N ASP A 365 -20.35 -23.18 3.95
CA ASP A 365 -20.68 -23.96 5.12
C ASP A 365 -21.02 -25.40 4.73
N ARG A 366 -20.47 -26.37 5.46
CA ARG A 366 -20.76 -27.80 5.25
C ARG A 366 -22.24 -28.17 5.43
N PHE A 367 -22.96 -27.41 6.25
CA PHE A 367 -24.40 -27.58 6.48
C PHE A 367 -25.27 -26.81 5.49
N ARG A 368 -24.67 -26.15 4.49
CA ARG A 368 -25.36 -25.35 3.46
C ARG A 368 -26.29 -24.26 4.04
N ARG A 369 -25.95 -23.74 5.22
CA ARG A 369 -26.71 -22.62 5.80
C ARG A 369 -26.55 -21.39 4.88
N PRO A 370 -27.63 -20.68 4.59
CA PRO A 370 -27.55 -19.52 3.70
C PRO A 370 -26.73 -18.39 4.31
N ALA A 371 -26.07 -17.62 3.46
CA ALA A 371 -25.52 -16.34 3.85
C ALA A 371 -26.62 -15.38 4.27
N VAL A 372 -26.32 -14.46 5.19
CA VAL A 372 -27.24 -13.43 5.66
C VAL A 372 -26.65 -12.02 5.55
N SER A 373 -27.53 -11.03 5.50
CA SER A 373 -27.20 -9.61 5.64
C SER A 373 -27.62 -9.12 7.02
N TYR A 374 -26.80 -8.26 7.61
CA TYR A 374 -27.10 -7.59 8.89
C TYR A 374 -26.96 -6.07 8.72
N CYS A 375 -27.96 -5.31 9.16
CA CYS A 375 -27.94 -3.86 9.17
C CYS A 375 -28.34 -3.30 10.55
N ARG A 376 -27.55 -2.39 11.05
CA ARG A 376 -27.87 -1.53 12.18
C ARG A 376 -27.57 -0.08 11.81
N ASN A 377 -28.57 0.81 11.94
CA ASN A 377 -28.45 2.23 11.62
C ASN A 377 -27.92 2.52 10.21
N ALA A 378 -28.23 1.67 9.24
CA ALA A 378 -27.79 1.81 7.85
C ALA A 378 -29.00 2.07 6.95
N ARG A 379 -28.89 3.05 6.04
CA ARG A 379 -29.91 3.40 5.05
C ARG A 379 -29.36 3.32 3.65
N GLY A 380 -30.08 2.67 2.77
CA GLY A 380 -29.59 2.44 1.42
C GLY A 380 -30.67 1.97 0.45
N ARG A 381 -30.21 1.55 -0.72
CA ARG A 381 -31.06 0.98 -1.78
C ARG A 381 -30.37 -0.20 -2.45
N ARG A 382 -31.17 -1.10 -2.99
CA ARG A 382 -30.71 -2.24 -3.77
C ARG A 382 -31.09 -2.06 -5.25
N GLY A 383 -30.33 -2.69 -6.15
CA GLY A 383 -30.60 -2.79 -7.57
C GLY A 383 -30.11 -4.12 -8.12
N GLY A 384 -30.75 -4.64 -9.13
CA GLY A 384 -30.45 -5.95 -9.69
C GLY A 384 -30.61 -7.09 -8.67
N THR A 385 -29.82 -8.14 -8.84
CA THR A 385 -29.85 -9.31 -7.95
C THR A 385 -28.99 -9.07 -6.71
N VAL A 386 -29.53 -9.24 -5.50
CA VAL A 386 -28.79 -9.11 -4.24
C VAL A 386 -29.02 -10.36 -3.39
N ILE A 387 -27.98 -11.19 -3.28
CA ILE A 387 -27.91 -12.41 -2.47
C ILE A 387 -26.69 -12.29 -1.54
N PRO A 388 -26.85 -12.43 -0.20
CA PRO A 388 -28.10 -12.62 0.54
C PRO A 388 -29.06 -11.43 0.40
N ARG A 389 -30.34 -11.66 0.71
CA ARG A 389 -31.37 -10.61 0.66
C ARG A 389 -30.90 -9.37 1.43
N SER A 390 -31.04 -8.21 0.83
CA SER A 390 -30.67 -6.93 1.47
C SER A 390 -31.43 -6.73 2.79
N CYS A 391 -30.78 -6.11 3.75
CA CYS A 391 -31.34 -5.76 5.06
C CYS A 391 -31.92 -4.32 5.09
N PHE A 392 -32.01 -3.62 3.96
CA PHE A 392 -32.73 -2.36 3.78
C PHE A 392 -33.51 -2.32 2.46
#